data_54347e44bf7ef970af667014980f4031
#
_entry.id   54347e44bf7ef970af667014980f4031
#
_cell.length_a   1.000
_cell.length_b   1.000
_cell.length_c   1.000
_cell.angle_alpha   90.00
_cell.angle_beta   90.00
_cell.angle_gamma   90.00
#
_symmetry.space_group_name_H-M   'P 1'
#
loop_
_entity.id
_entity.type
_entity.pdbx_description
1 polymer ?
#
loop_
_entity_poly.entity_id
_entity_poly.type
_entity_poly.pdbx_seq_one_letter_code
_entity_poly.pdbx_strand_id
1 'polypeptide(L)'
;MTQVLHLRKRVRGWMMFDWATQPFYTLGLTFIFGPYFATVAAEYFLNSGLDLASANARAQTIWSGGQAIAGLSVAVIGILAGAYADSTGRRMPWLWAASIVFVICSWMLWFMVPDGSTMWSSLILFSIAFVAVELALVFTNAVLPSLGDRCEVGKISGSGAALGYTGGILSLFVMLFFFFDEGGKTFLIGLNPGLGLLDPTAREGTRAVGPLIAIWFVIFMVPYFMWVHEEKTLKTQGGFFQSMTALKQSLQGIVKRPSLFAFMGSQMFYRDALNGLYAFGGIYAVLVLGWGQTQLGIFGIIGGISAAIGTWVSGKYDHKVGPLPVIHFHIMVLIIVSLCIIGMSRTHFYGIVLAEGSSLPDILLYTCGSFIGASGGGIYAASRSMMVRHTNPARPTEAFGMFALAGKATAFLAPLLIGTFTYFLNDTRLGFAPIVGLFILGMFLLRWVNPDGDQKKWETSYTPTS
;
A
#
# COMPACT_ATOMS: atom_id res chain seq x y z
N MET A 1 23.75 -7.44 -27.53
CA MET A 1 22.60 -8.35 -27.38
C MET A 1 22.51 -8.95 -25.97
N THR A 2 23.59 -9.43 -25.40
CA THR A 2 23.64 -10.04 -24.05
C THR A 2 23.27 -9.08 -22.91
N GLN A 3 23.78 -7.83 -22.91
CA GLN A 3 23.48 -6.81 -21.90
C GLN A 3 21.97 -6.42 -21.87
N VAL A 4 21.36 -6.26 -23.06
CA VAL A 4 19.93 -5.93 -23.16
C VAL A 4 19.06 -7.06 -22.63
N LEU A 5 19.46 -8.32 -22.85
CA LEU A 5 18.76 -9.50 -22.33
C LEU A 5 18.87 -9.57 -20.80
N HIS A 6 20.03 -9.26 -20.24
CA HIS A 6 20.25 -9.18 -18.78
C HIS A 6 19.38 -8.09 -18.14
N LEU A 7 19.32 -6.89 -18.73
CA LEU A 7 18.49 -5.81 -18.21
C LEU A 7 17.00 -6.18 -18.21
N ARG A 8 16.51 -6.79 -19.30
CA ARG A 8 15.11 -7.25 -19.38
C ARG A 8 14.77 -8.30 -18.31
N LYS A 9 15.69 -9.22 -18.02
CA LYS A 9 15.50 -10.18 -16.93
C LYS A 9 15.48 -9.51 -15.57
N ARG A 10 16.39 -8.56 -15.31
CA ARG A 10 16.39 -7.76 -14.06
C ARG A 10 15.07 -7.00 -13.86
N VAL A 11 14.58 -6.33 -14.91
CA VAL A 11 13.28 -5.62 -14.86
C VAL A 11 12.13 -6.57 -14.54
N ARG A 12 12.05 -7.72 -15.23
CA ARG A 12 11.00 -8.72 -14.96
C ARG A 12 11.12 -9.29 -13.54
N GLY A 13 12.33 -9.60 -13.08
CA GLY A 13 12.57 -10.05 -11.71
C GLY A 13 12.12 -9.03 -10.69
N TRP A 14 12.42 -7.75 -10.91
CA TRP A 14 12.00 -6.65 -10.04
C TRP A 14 10.47 -6.52 -9.97
N MET A 15 9.77 -6.63 -11.10
CA MET A 15 8.30 -6.59 -11.15
C MET A 15 7.65 -7.74 -10.39
N MET A 16 8.30 -8.90 -10.31
CA MET A 16 7.79 -10.07 -9.57
C MET A 16 7.71 -9.82 -8.07
N PHE A 17 8.43 -8.84 -7.52
CA PHE A 17 8.28 -8.43 -6.13
C PHE A 17 6.88 -7.88 -5.84
N ASP A 18 6.38 -6.95 -6.66
CA ASP A 18 5.04 -6.39 -6.50
C ASP A 18 3.97 -7.51 -6.61
N TRP A 19 4.14 -8.45 -7.57
CA TRP A 19 3.27 -9.64 -7.70
C TRP A 19 3.32 -10.55 -6.47
N ALA A 20 4.51 -10.80 -5.92
CA ALA A 20 4.70 -11.71 -4.80
C ALA A 20 4.14 -11.14 -3.48
N THR A 21 4.23 -9.83 -3.29
CA THR A 21 3.84 -9.17 -2.03
C THR A 21 2.37 -8.75 -1.98
N GLN A 22 1.74 -8.52 -3.13
CA GLN A 22 0.38 -7.97 -3.17
C GLN A 22 -0.67 -8.83 -2.44
N PRO A 23 -0.60 -10.19 -2.43
CA PRO A 23 -1.53 -10.99 -1.64
C PRO A 23 -1.54 -10.65 -0.14
N PHE A 24 -0.42 -10.21 0.43
CA PHE A 24 -0.41 -9.76 1.83
C PHE A 24 -1.28 -8.53 2.05
N TYR A 25 -1.23 -7.55 1.14
CA TYR A 25 -2.08 -6.36 1.23
C TYR A 25 -3.54 -6.69 0.89
N THR A 26 -3.78 -7.53 -0.12
CA THR A 26 -5.12 -7.88 -0.56
C THR A 26 -5.79 -8.85 0.40
N LEU A 27 -5.20 -10.01 0.65
CA LEU A 27 -5.80 -11.04 1.50
C LEU A 27 -5.56 -10.78 2.99
N GLY A 28 -4.30 -10.44 3.35
CA GLY A 28 -3.91 -10.27 4.74
C GLY A 28 -4.52 -9.01 5.35
N LEU A 29 -4.29 -7.86 4.73
CA LEU A 29 -4.69 -6.58 5.31
C LEU A 29 -6.17 -6.25 5.07
N THR A 30 -6.68 -6.49 3.85
CA THR A 30 -7.95 -5.88 3.42
C THR A 30 -9.13 -6.84 3.47
N PHE A 31 -9.05 -8.03 2.83
CA PHE A 31 -10.26 -8.80 2.54
C PHE A 31 -10.48 -10.03 3.41
N ILE A 32 -9.45 -10.68 3.92
CA ILE A 32 -9.59 -11.99 4.61
C ILE A 32 -9.10 -11.94 6.06
N PHE A 33 -7.77 -11.77 6.28
CA PHE A 33 -7.23 -11.89 7.63
C PHE A 33 -7.61 -10.71 8.54
N GLY A 34 -7.58 -9.49 8.06
CA GLY A 34 -7.99 -8.31 8.83
C GLY A 34 -9.45 -8.41 9.34
N PRO A 35 -10.43 -8.67 8.46
CA PRO A 35 -11.81 -8.95 8.87
C PRO A 35 -11.95 -10.16 9.80
N TYR A 36 -11.24 -11.26 9.53
CA TYR A 36 -11.23 -12.44 10.40
C TYR A 36 -10.71 -12.10 11.80
N PHE A 37 -9.60 -11.38 11.88
CA PHE A 37 -9.07 -10.90 13.17
C PHE A 37 -10.09 -10.04 13.91
N ALA A 38 -10.73 -9.11 13.24
CA ALA A 38 -11.72 -8.22 13.84
C ALA A 38 -12.93 -9.01 14.39
N THR A 39 -13.41 -10.01 13.65
CA THR A 39 -14.51 -10.88 14.09
C THR A 39 -14.12 -11.69 15.33
N VAL A 40 -12.97 -12.38 15.29
CA VAL A 40 -12.49 -13.19 16.43
C VAL A 40 -12.25 -12.33 17.67
N ALA A 41 -11.66 -11.14 17.48
CA ALA A 41 -11.43 -10.21 18.59
C ALA A 41 -12.75 -9.69 19.19
N ALA A 42 -13.74 -9.37 18.35
CA ALA A 42 -15.06 -8.95 18.83
C ALA A 42 -15.77 -10.07 19.59
N GLU A 43 -15.77 -11.31 19.07
CA GLU A 43 -16.33 -12.49 19.74
C GLU A 43 -15.65 -12.74 21.09
N TYR A 44 -14.32 -12.60 21.17
CA TYR A 44 -13.57 -12.72 22.43
C TYR A 44 -13.99 -11.68 23.46
N PHE A 45 -14.19 -10.42 23.07
CA PHE A 45 -14.63 -9.35 23.98
C PHE A 45 -16.11 -9.47 24.38
N LEU A 46 -16.98 -9.94 23.49
CA LEU A 46 -18.37 -10.29 23.83
C LEU A 46 -18.43 -11.37 24.91
N ASN A 47 -17.64 -12.44 24.76
CA ASN A 47 -17.56 -13.54 25.73
C ASN A 47 -16.95 -13.08 27.05
N SER A 48 -16.17 -11.99 27.08
CA SER A 48 -15.66 -11.37 28.30
C SER A 48 -16.63 -10.40 28.98
N GLY A 49 -17.86 -10.26 28.46
CA GLY A 49 -18.95 -9.49 29.10
C GLY A 49 -19.15 -8.07 28.57
N LEU A 50 -18.49 -7.68 27.46
CA LEU A 50 -18.78 -6.42 26.80
C LEU A 50 -20.05 -6.51 25.93
N ASP A 51 -20.75 -5.40 25.75
CA ASP A 51 -21.81 -5.30 24.74
C ASP A 51 -21.23 -5.32 23.32
N LEU A 52 -22.08 -5.59 22.32
CA LEU A 52 -21.66 -5.75 20.92
C LEU A 52 -20.96 -4.51 20.36
N ALA A 53 -21.44 -3.31 20.67
CA ALA A 53 -20.87 -2.07 20.17
C ALA A 53 -19.46 -1.84 20.75
N SER A 54 -19.31 -2.02 22.06
CA SER A 54 -18.04 -1.91 22.77
C SER A 54 -17.03 -2.97 22.34
N ALA A 55 -17.48 -4.22 22.12
CA ALA A 55 -16.63 -5.31 21.66
C ALA A 55 -16.07 -5.03 20.26
N ASN A 56 -16.92 -4.59 19.31
CA ASN A 56 -16.51 -4.20 17.97
C ASN A 56 -15.54 -3.01 17.97
N ALA A 57 -15.85 -1.97 18.77
CA ALA A 57 -14.97 -0.80 18.90
C ALA A 57 -13.59 -1.19 19.47
N ARG A 58 -13.55 -2.10 20.44
CA ARG A 58 -12.29 -2.59 21.02
C ARG A 58 -11.48 -3.43 20.05
N ALA A 59 -12.11 -4.31 19.30
CA ALA A 59 -11.47 -5.11 18.26
C ALA A 59 -10.84 -4.23 17.19
N GLN A 60 -11.57 -3.22 16.71
CA GLN A 60 -11.06 -2.25 15.73
C GLN A 60 -9.91 -1.40 16.29
N THR A 61 -10.01 -0.97 17.56
CA THR A 61 -8.95 -0.19 18.22
C THR A 61 -7.65 -0.97 18.30
N ILE A 62 -7.71 -2.26 18.66
CA ILE A 62 -6.54 -3.12 18.77
C ILE A 62 -5.91 -3.36 17.40
N TRP A 63 -6.72 -3.68 16.38
CA TRP A 63 -6.23 -3.84 15.01
C TRP A 63 -5.55 -2.58 14.49
N SER A 64 -6.20 -1.43 14.61
CA SER A 64 -5.68 -0.14 14.17
C SER A 64 -4.42 0.26 14.93
N GLY A 65 -4.39 0.00 16.24
CA GLY A 65 -3.22 0.25 17.09
C GLY A 65 -2.01 -0.58 16.67
N GLY A 66 -2.22 -1.87 16.39
CA GLY A 66 -1.16 -2.76 15.87
C GLY A 66 -0.59 -2.26 14.54
N GLN A 67 -1.45 -1.84 13.62
CA GLN A 67 -1.02 -1.28 12.34
C GLN A 67 -0.30 0.08 12.49
N ALA A 68 -0.75 0.93 13.40
CA ALA A 68 -0.08 2.21 13.68
C ALA A 68 1.34 2.00 14.23
N ILE A 69 1.50 1.07 15.18
CA ILE A 69 2.81 0.71 15.73
C ILE A 69 3.70 0.11 14.63
N ALA A 70 3.17 -0.80 13.82
CA ALA A 70 3.91 -1.39 12.72
C ALA A 70 4.32 -0.33 11.68
N GLY A 71 3.42 0.58 11.29
CA GLY A 71 3.73 1.69 10.37
C GLY A 71 4.81 2.63 10.92
N LEU A 72 4.76 2.98 12.20
CA LEU A 72 5.80 3.78 12.85
C LEU A 72 7.14 3.03 12.89
N SER A 73 7.10 1.71 13.15
CA SER A 73 8.30 0.86 13.11
C SER A 73 8.94 0.85 11.72
N VAL A 74 8.14 0.72 10.65
CA VAL A 74 8.62 0.84 9.26
C VAL A 74 9.29 2.19 9.03
N ALA A 75 8.67 3.27 9.48
CA ALA A 75 9.18 4.63 9.32
C ALA A 75 10.57 4.80 9.95
N VAL A 76 10.77 4.27 11.16
CA VAL A 76 12.04 4.36 11.87
C VAL A 76 13.06 3.35 11.33
N ILE A 77 12.69 2.06 11.29
CA ILE A 77 13.62 0.98 10.91
C ILE A 77 14.00 1.10 9.43
N GLY A 78 13.06 1.50 8.55
CA GLY A 78 13.30 1.64 7.12
C GLY A 78 14.41 2.62 6.79
N ILE A 79 14.44 3.77 7.47
CA ILE A 79 15.49 4.77 7.29
C ILE A 79 16.83 4.26 7.85
N LEU A 80 16.82 3.70 9.06
CA LEU A 80 18.02 3.23 9.73
C LEU A 80 18.67 2.06 8.96
N ALA A 81 17.87 1.06 8.60
CA ALA A 81 18.31 -0.09 7.82
C ALA A 81 18.76 0.33 6.41
N GLY A 82 18.04 1.28 5.79
CA GLY A 82 18.41 1.83 4.49
C GLY A 82 19.76 2.51 4.48
N ALA A 83 19.99 3.42 5.44
CA ALA A 83 21.26 4.14 5.57
C ALA A 83 22.45 3.18 5.84
N TYR A 84 22.21 2.17 6.68
CA TYR A 84 23.25 1.16 6.97
C TYR A 84 23.51 0.24 5.78
N ALA A 85 22.49 -0.21 5.07
CA ALA A 85 22.64 -1.03 3.87
C ALA A 85 23.40 -0.29 2.76
N ASP A 86 23.11 1.00 2.54
CA ASP A 86 23.84 1.81 1.57
C ASP A 86 25.32 2.02 1.96
N SER A 87 25.64 2.16 3.26
CA SER A 87 27.02 2.30 3.74
C SER A 87 27.84 1.03 3.56
N THR A 88 27.22 -0.14 3.73
CA THR A 88 27.88 -1.44 3.55
C THR A 88 27.96 -1.86 2.08
N GLY A 89 27.17 -1.22 1.20
CA GLY A 89 27.03 -1.58 -0.22
C GLY A 89 26.39 -2.96 -0.42
N ARG A 90 25.69 -3.49 0.57
CA ARG A 90 25.05 -4.82 0.54
C ARG A 90 23.59 -4.73 0.97
N ARG A 91 22.66 -4.69 0.02
CA ARG A 91 21.21 -4.66 0.25
C ARG A 91 20.59 -6.05 0.26
N MET A 92 21.13 -6.97 -0.56
CA MET A 92 20.61 -8.32 -0.73
C MET A 92 20.47 -9.11 0.58
N PRO A 93 21.45 -9.12 1.50
CA PRO A 93 21.31 -9.80 2.79
C PRO A 93 20.12 -9.30 3.62
N TRP A 94 19.87 -7.99 3.58
CA TRP A 94 18.72 -7.37 4.28
C TRP A 94 17.39 -7.77 3.67
N LEU A 95 17.34 -7.82 2.32
CA LEU A 95 16.15 -8.30 1.61
C LEU A 95 15.87 -9.77 1.91
N TRP A 96 16.92 -10.62 1.97
CA TRP A 96 16.77 -12.02 2.37
C TRP A 96 16.25 -12.15 3.81
N ALA A 97 16.83 -11.42 4.75
CA ALA A 97 16.39 -11.44 6.15
C ALA A 97 14.93 -11.00 6.30
N ALA A 98 14.55 -9.89 5.66
CA ALA A 98 13.17 -9.40 5.64
C ALA A 98 12.22 -10.42 5.02
N SER A 99 12.61 -11.06 3.89
CA SER A 99 11.81 -12.08 3.21
C SER A 99 11.59 -13.32 4.07
N ILE A 100 12.62 -13.80 4.76
CA ILE A 100 12.52 -14.96 5.67
C ILE A 100 11.59 -14.65 6.83
N VAL A 101 11.75 -13.49 7.48
CA VAL A 101 10.87 -13.06 8.58
C VAL A 101 9.42 -12.94 8.09
N PHE A 102 9.21 -12.34 6.93
CA PHE A 102 7.89 -12.20 6.31
C PHE A 102 7.22 -13.56 6.09
N VAL A 103 7.94 -14.53 5.49
CA VAL A 103 7.41 -15.87 5.20
C VAL A 103 7.04 -16.61 6.49
N ILE A 104 7.94 -16.61 7.49
CA ILE A 104 7.71 -17.29 8.76
C ILE A 104 6.49 -16.68 9.47
N CYS A 105 6.46 -15.36 9.63
CA CYS A 105 5.35 -14.69 10.32
C CYS A 105 4.03 -14.84 9.58
N SER A 106 4.02 -14.75 8.24
CA SER A 106 2.80 -14.97 7.46
C SER A 106 2.31 -16.41 7.59
N TRP A 107 3.20 -17.41 7.54
CA TRP A 107 2.83 -18.81 7.74
C TRP A 107 2.21 -19.03 9.13
N MET A 108 2.80 -18.44 10.17
CA MET A 108 2.34 -18.59 11.55
C MET A 108 0.95 -17.98 11.81
N LEU A 109 0.41 -17.14 10.91
CA LEU A 109 -0.98 -16.66 11.01
C LEU A 109 -2.01 -17.80 10.92
N TRP A 110 -1.61 -18.97 10.41
CA TRP A 110 -2.40 -20.21 10.45
C TRP A 110 -2.87 -20.57 11.87
N PHE A 111 -2.08 -20.25 12.89
CA PHE A 111 -2.36 -20.63 14.28
C PHE A 111 -3.33 -19.68 14.99
N MET A 112 -3.94 -18.74 14.28
CA MET A 112 -5.01 -17.92 14.84
C MET A 112 -6.30 -18.71 14.95
N VAL A 113 -6.61 -19.21 16.17
CA VAL A 113 -7.83 -19.98 16.43
C VAL A 113 -9.05 -19.10 16.69
N PRO A 114 -10.27 -19.59 16.36
CA PRO A 114 -11.50 -18.80 16.47
C PRO A 114 -11.90 -18.41 17.91
N ASP A 115 -11.38 -19.10 18.94
CA ASP A 115 -11.67 -18.80 20.34
C ASP A 115 -11.00 -17.52 20.87
N GLY A 116 -10.14 -16.90 20.07
CA GLY A 116 -9.43 -15.67 20.41
C GLY A 116 -8.22 -15.83 21.33
N SER A 117 -7.91 -17.05 21.80
CA SER A 117 -6.78 -17.31 22.72
C SER A 117 -5.42 -16.89 22.12
N THR A 118 -5.29 -16.95 20.79
CA THR A 118 -4.08 -16.57 20.04
C THR A 118 -4.16 -15.20 19.37
N MET A 119 -5.16 -14.39 19.71
CA MET A 119 -5.40 -13.08 19.10
C MET A 119 -4.17 -12.15 19.18
N TRP A 120 -3.58 -12.01 20.38
CA TRP A 120 -2.45 -11.12 20.60
C TRP A 120 -1.18 -11.57 19.86
N SER A 121 -0.87 -12.87 19.88
CA SER A 121 0.26 -13.43 19.14
C SER A 121 0.08 -13.24 17.64
N SER A 122 -1.14 -13.43 17.13
CA SER A 122 -1.44 -13.23 15.71
C SER A 122 -1.32 -11.77 15.27
N LEU A 123 -1.73 -10.81 16.13
CA LEU A 123 -1.53 -9.38 15.85
C LEU A 123 -0.05 -9.01 15.80
N ILE A 124 0.75 -9.53 16.74
CA ILE A 124 2.20 -9.31 16.77
C ILE A 124 2.86 -9.90 15.51
N LEU A 125 2.51 -11.14 15.15
CA LEU A 125 3.04 -11.81 13.95
C LEU A 125 2.66 -11.05 12.67
N PHE A 126 1.40 -10.61 12.56
CA PHE A 126 0.94 -9.79 11.44
C PHE A 126 1.71 -8.47 11.37
N SER A 127 1.90 -7.80 12.50
CA SER A 127 2.66 -6.54 12.57
C SER A 127 4.12 -6.72 12.17
N ILE A 128 4.76 -7.81 12.61
CA ILE A 128 6.15 -8.14 12.20
C ILE A 128 6.20 -8.47 10.71
N ALA A 129 5.25 -9.24 10.17
CA ALA A 129 5.16 -9.52 8.73
C ALA A 129 4.99 -8.23 7.92
N PHE A 130 4.13 -7.32 8.40
CA PHE A 130 3.93 -6.01 7.78
C PHE A 130 5.22 -5.18 7.75
N VAL A 131 5.94 -5.09 8.87
CA VAL A 131 7.24 -4.39 8.94
C VAL A 131 8.24 -5.04 7.98
N ALA A 132 8.31 -6.36 7.95
CA ALA A 132 9.24 -7.10 7.12
C ALA A 132 8.99 -6.88 5.61
N VAL A 133 7.73 -6.95 5.15
CA VAL A 133 7.40 -6.72 3.74
C VAL A 133 7.62 -5.27 3.32
N GLU A 134 7.32 -4.30 4.18
CA GLU A 134 7.59 -2.88 3.90
C GLU A 134 9.11 -2.58 3.84
N LEU A 135 9.91 -3.21 4.70
CA LEU A 135 11.38 -3.12 4.61
C LEU A 135 11.89 -3.75 3.30
N ALA A 136 11.38 -4.92 2.93
CA ALA A 136 11.70 -5.54 1.65
C ALA A 136 11.34 -4.62 0.47
N LEU A 137 10.21 -3.90 0.55
CA LEU A 137 9.79 -2.90 -0.43
C LEU A 137 10.78 -1.73 -0.53
N VAL A 138 11.31 -1.23 0.60
CA VAL A 138 12.34 -0.18 0.62
C VAL A 138 13.60 -0.63 -0.14
N PHE A 139 14.11 -1.84 0.14
CA PHE A 139 15.29 -2.38 -0.54
C PHE A 139 15.03 -2.65 -2.04
N THR A 140 13.84 -3.15 -2.38
CA THR A 140 13.46 -3.41 -3.76
C THR A 140 13.32 -2.13 -4.57
N ASN A 141 12.69 -1.09 -4.00
CA ASN A 141 12.56 0.20 -4.66
C ASN A 141 13.92 0.88 -4.87
N ALA A 142 14.90 0.63 -4.00
CA ALA A 142 16.26 1.13 -4.14
C ALA A 142 17.00 0.59 -5.39
N VAL A 143 16.51 -0.50 -5.98
CA VAL A 143 17.03 -1.04 -7.25
C VAL A 143 16.47 -0.29 -8.46
N LEU A 144 15.29 0.29 -8.34
CA LEU A 144 14.55 0.91 -9.45
C LEU A 144 15.38 1.93 -10.27
N PRO A 145 16.23 2.81 -9.67
CA PRO A 145 17.07 3.74 -10.44
C PRO A 145 18.05 3.07 -11.40
N SER A 146 18.42 1.80 -11.17
CA SER A 146 19.36 1.03 -11.99
C SER A 146 18.70 0.17 -13.07
N LEU A 147 17.38 0.20 -13.19
CA LEU A 147 16.62 -0.65 -14.11
C LEU A 147 16.32 -0.04 -15.46
N GLY A 148 16.54 1.25 -15.63
CA GLY A 148 16.30 1.95 -16.89
C GLY A 148 16.57 3.44 -16.78
N ASP A 149 16.52 4.12 -17.92
CA ASP A 149 16.65 5.57 -18.01
C ASP A 149 15.46 6.27 -17.35
N ARG A 150 15.60 7.58 -17.10
CA ARG A 150 14.57 8.43 -16.45
C ARG A 150 13.17 8.24 -17.03
N CYS A 151 13.06 8.16 -18.36
CA CYS A 151 11.79 8.00 -19.05
C CYS A 151 11.24 6.58 -18.88
N GLU A 152 12.09 5.57 -18.73
CA GLU A 152 11.67 4.17 -18.59
C GLU A 152 11.22 3.83 -17.18
N VAL A 153 11.76 4.50 -16.16
CA VAL A 153 11.43 4.24 -14.74
C VAL A 153 9.94 4.31 -14.47
N GLY A 154 9.24 5.30 -15.03
CA GLY A 154 7.78 5.44 -14.86
C GLY A 154 7.02 4.25 -15.44
N LYS A 155 7.41 3.80 -16.64
CA LYS A 155 6.83 2.62 -17.29
C LYS A 155 7.12 1.33 -16.48
N ILE A 156 8.35 1.17 -15.99
CA ILE A 156 8.76 0.01 -15.18
C ILE A 156 7.97 0.00 -13.88
N SER A 157 7.91 1.13 -13.17
CA SER A 157 7.17 1.30 -11.92
C SER A 157 5.67 1.01 -12.09
N GLY A 158 5.05 1.58 -13.12
CA GLY A 158 3.64 1.37 -13.43
C GLY A 158 3.33 -0.08 -13.81
N SER A 159 4.19 -0.72 -14.62
CA SER A 159 4.01 -2.11 -15.01
C SER A 159 4.19 -3.07 -13.83
N GLY A 160 5.15 -2.83 -12.93
CA GLY A 160 5.36 -3.60 -11.72
C GLY A 160 4.15 -3.53 -10.79
N ALA A 161 3.68 -2.31 -10.49
CA ALA A 161 2.51 -2.12 -9.63
C ALA A 161 1.22 -2.70 -10.25
N ALA A 162 1.02 -2.57 -11.57
CA ALA A 162 -0.12 -3.18 -12.26
C ALA A 162 -0.07 -4.71 -12.19
N LEU A 163 1.11 -5.29 -12.35
CA LEU A 163 1.33 -6.72 -12.16
C LEU A 163 1.00 -7.13 -10.72
N GLY A 164 1.42 -6.33 -9.72
CA GLY A 164 1.09 -6.54 -8.32
C GLY A 164 -0.42 -6.59 -8.09
N TYR A 165 -1.18 -5.58 -8.51
CA TYR A 165 -2.65 -5.59 -8.37
C TYR A 165 -3.29 -6.82 -9.02
N THR A 166 -2.79 -7.24 -10.20
CA THR A 166 -3.27 -8.46 -10.87
C THR A 166 -2.99 -9.71 -10.02
N GLY A 167 -1.79 -9.81 -9.41
CA GLY A 167 -1.43 -10.88 -8.48
C GLY A 167 -2.33 -10.92 -7.24
N GLY A 168 -2.66 -9.75 -6.68
CA GLY A 168 -3.60 -9.62 -5.57
C GLY A 168 -5.00 -10.12 -5.93
N ILE A 169 -5.53 -9.72 -7.08
CA ILE A 169 -6.84 -10.17 -7.56
C ILE A 169 -6.83 -11.69 -7.79
N LEU A 170 -5.81 -12.23 -8.46
CA LEU A 170 -5.72 -13.66 -8.72
C LEU A 170 -5.62 -14.46 -7.41
N SER A 171 -4.83 -14.00 -6.45
CA SER A 171 -4.73 -14.65 -5.14
C SER A 171 -6.06 -14.59 -4.37
N LEU A 172 -6.83 -13.49 -4.51
CA LEU A 172 -8.16 -13.39 -3.93
C LEU A 172 -9.12 -14.42 -4.55
N PHE A 173 -9.11 -14.57 -5.87
CA PHE A 173 -9.90 -15.62 -6.52
C PHE A 173 -9.49 -17.01 -6.02
N VAL A 174 -8.19 -17.33 -5.96
CA VAL A 174 -7.71 -18.60 -5.41
C VAL A 174 -8.24 -18.82 -3.99
N MET A 175 -8.19 -17.80 -3.14
CA MET A 175 -8.69 -17.88 -1.77
C MET A 175 -10.20 -18.16 -1.72
N LEU A 176 -11.00 -17.41 -2.48
CA LEU A 176 -12.46 -17.51 -2.47
C LEU A 176 -12.98 -18.78 -3.18
N PHE A 177 -12.23 -19.33 -4.14
CA PHE A 177 -12.61 -20.57 -4.80
C PHE A 177 -12.31 -21.80 -3.95
N PHE A 178 -11.14 -21.84 -3.28
CA PHE A 178 -10.65 -23.10 -2.73
C PHE A 178 -10.60 -23.12 -1.19
N PHE A 179 -10.53 -21.96 -0.54
CA PHE A 179 -10.23 -21.91 0.90
C PHE A 179 -11.29 -21.20 1.72
N PHE A 180 -11.54 -19.92 1.45
CA PHE A 180 -12.43 -19.11 2.27
C PHE A 180 -13.85 -19.66 2.23
N ASP A 181 -14.36 -20.01 3.41
CA ASP A 181 -15.68 -20.61 3.57
C ASP A 181 -16.64 -19.74 4.38
N GLU A 182 -17.91 -19.84 4.01
CA GLU A 182 -19.05 -19.29 4.73
C GLU A 182 -20.08 -20.42 4.88
N GLY A 183 -20.40 -20.77 6.14
CA GLY A 183 -21.31 -21.89 6.40
C GLY A 183 -20.78 -23.27 5.95
N GLY A 184 -19.45 -23.46 5.95
CA GLY A 184 -18.81 -24.74 5.60
C GLY A 184 -18.65 -25.02 4.11
N LYS A 185 -18.94 -24.02 3.25
CA LYS A 185 -18.77 -24.09 1.80
C LYS A 185 -17.96 -22.90 1.29
N THR A 186 -17.13 -23.12 0.26
CA THR A 186 -16.36 -22.03 -0.34
C THR A 186 -17.28 -21.00 -0.98
N PHE A 187 -16.91 -19.73 -0.82
CA PHE A 187 -17.76 -18.59 -1.13
C PHE A 187 -18.22 -18.54 -2.60
N LEU A 188 -17.32 -18.81 -3.57
CA LEU A 188 -17.65 -18.65 -4.99
C LEU A 188 -18.32 -19.86 -5.64
N ILE A 189 -17.91 -21.08 -5.28
CA ILE A 189 -18.33 -22.29 -6.01
C ILE A 189 -18.96 -23.35 -5.10
N GLY A 190 -19.09 -23.08 -3.80
CA GLY A 190 -19.79 -23.96 -2.87
C GLY A 190 -19.10 -25.33 -2.64
N LEU A 191 -17.79 -25.43 -2.86
CA LEU A 191 -17.00 -26.62 -2.54
C LEU A 191 -16.75 -26.72 -1.03
N ASN A 192 -16.30 -27.90 -0.59
CA ASN A 192 -15.74 -28.01 0.75
C ASN A 192 -14.38 -27.30 0.81
N PRO A 193 -14.05 -26.55 1.88
CA PRO A 193 -12.78 -25.84 2.03
C PRO A 193 -11.59 -26.78 1.85
N GLY A 194 -10.59 -26.35 1.05
CA GLY A 194 -9.43 -27.17 0.74
C GLY A 194 -9.78 -28.51 0.09
N LEU A 195 -10.87 -28.57 -0.68
CA LEU A 195 -11.40 -29.79 -1.28
C LEU A 195 -11.81 -30.87 -0.24
N GLY A 196 -12.18 -30.44 0.97
CA GLY A 196 -12.59 -31.32 2.08
C GLY A 196 -11.48 -31.73 3.01
N LEU A 197 -10.28 -31.15 2.86
CA LEU A 197 -9.13 -31.42 3.74
C LEU A 197 -9.09 -30.48 4.97
N LEU A 198 -9.87 -29.39 4.96
CA LEU A 198 -9.88 -28.38 6.01
C LEU A 198 -11.17 -28.42 6.82
N ASP A 199 -11.04 -28.22 8.14
CA ASP A 199 -12.16 -28.23 9.07
C ASP A 199 -12.86 -26.85 9.08
N PRO A 200 -14.14 -26.77 8.63
CA PRO A 200 -14.90 -25.52 8.65
C PRO A 200 -15.19 -25.04 10.09
N THR A 201 -15.32 -25.95 11.07
CA THR A 201 -15.64 -25.56 12.46
C THR A 201 -14.48 -24.82 13.12
N ALA A 202 -13.25 -25.17 12.74
CA ALA A 202 -12.03 -24.48 13.14
C ALA A 202 -11.68 -23.29 12.25
N ARG A 203 -12.54 -22.92 11.28
CA ARG A 203 -12.31 -21.87 10.27
C ARG A 203 -10.96 -22.04 9.55
N GLU A 204 -10.55 -23.29 9.32
CA GLU A 204 -9.26 -23.60 8.70
C GLU A 204 -9.16 -23.07 7.27
N GLY A 205 -10.28 -23.05 6.53
CA GLY A 205 -10.36 -22.42 5.23
C GLY A 205 -9.93 -20.95 5.24
N THR A 206 -10.45 -20.17 6.19
CA THR A 206 -10.07 -18.75 6.35
C THR A 206 -8.62 -18.61 6.83
N ARG A 207 -8.18 -19.47 7.77
CA ARG A 207 -6.81 -19.49 8.34
C ARG A 207 -5.75 -19.84 7.29
N ALA A 208 -6.12 -20.56 6.23
CA ALA A 208 -5.25 -20.89 5.10
C ALA A 208 -4.68 -19.65 4.38
N VAL A 209 -5.24 -18.46 4.64
CA VAL A 209 -4.73 -17.18 4.10
C VAL A 209 -3.25 -16.96 4.45
N GLY A 210 -2.81 -17.28 5.66
CA GLY A 210 -1.41 -17.11 6.08
C GLY A 210 -0.45 -17.98 5.25
N PRO A 211 -0.60 -19.32 5.25
CA PRO A 211 0.15 -20.21 4.39
C PRO A 211 0.08 -19.87 2.90
N LEU A 212 -1.09 -19.48 2.38
CA LEU A 212 -1.24 -19.08 0.98
C LEU A 212 -0.36 -17.88 0.63
N ILE A 213 -0.36 -16.84 1.47
CA ILE A 213 0.51 -15.65 1.31
C ILE A 213 1.98 -16.07 1.32
N ALA A 214 2.38 -16.90 2.29
CA ALA A 214 3.76 -17.35 2.43
C ALA A 214 4.25 -18.17 1.22
N ILE A 215 3.47 -19.17 0.78
CA ILE A 215 3.79 -20.00 -0.39
C ILE A 215 3.84 -19.15 -1.67
N TRP A 216 2.85 -18.26 -1.85
CA TRP A 216 2.80 -17.35 -3.00
C TRP A 216 4.07 -16.49 -3.06
N PHE A 217 4.44 -15.90 -1.93
CA PHE A 217 5.66 -15.09 -1.86
C PHE A 217 6.91 -15.89 -2.20
N VAL A 218 7.09 -17.09 -1.61
CA VAL A 218 8.26 -17.94 -1.87
C VAL A 218 8.36 -18.29 -3.36
N ILE A 219 7.27 -18.72 -3.99
CA ILE A 219 7.27 -19.12 -5.40
C ILE A 219 7.62 -17.93 -6.30
N PHE A 220 6.95 -16.81 -6.11
CA PHE A 220 7.05 -15.67 -7.03
C PHE A 220 8.23 -14.74 -6.74
N MET A 221 8.93 -14.88 -5.60
CA MET A 221 10.20 -14.20 -5.33
C MET A 221 11.42 -14.92 -5.94
N VAL A 222 11.29 -16.18 -6.37
CA VAL A 222 12.41 -16.91 -7.02
C VAL A 222 12.99 -16.13 -8.20
N PRO A 223 12.20 -15.61 -9.17
CA PRO A 223 12.75 -14.83 -10.29
C PRO A 223 13.48 -13.57 -9.85
N TYR A 224 13.00 -12.91 -8.77
CA TYR A 224 13.69 -11.75 -8.21
C TYR A 224 15.11 -12.12 -7.78
N PHE A 225 15.25 -13.11 -6.90
CA PHE A 225 16.55 -13.53 -6.38
C PHE A 225 17.47 -14.12 -7.45
N MET A 226 16.93 -14.73 -8.52
CA MET A 226 17.72 -15.26 -9.62
C MET A 226 18.20 -14.17 -10.60
N TRP A 227 17.43 -13.12 -10.84
CA TRP A 227 17.69 -12.18 -11.93
C TRP A 227 18.10 -10.78 -11.49
N VAL A 228 17.75 -10.38 -10.26
CA VAL A 228 18.12 -9.09 -9.71
C VAL A 228 19.42 -9.23 -8.93
N HIS A 229 20.53 -8.89 -9.58
CA HIS A 229 21.85 -8.92 -8.95
C HIS A 229 22.19 -7.54 -8.40
N GLU A 230 22.86 -7.51 -7.27
CA GLU A 230 23.35 -6.30 -6.65
C GLU A 230 24.58 -5.78 -7.44
N GLU A 231 24.52 -4.56 -7.90
CA GLU A 231 25.70 -3.88 -8.42
C GLU A 231 26.59 -3.51 -7.24
N LYS A 232 27.88 -3.83 -7.34
CA LYS A 232 28.87 -3.49 -6.30
C LYS A 232 28.92 -1.96 -6.19
N THR A 233 28.26 -1.42 -5.19
CA THR A 233 28.40 0.00 -4.83
C THR A 233 29.70 0.17 -4.07
N LEU A 234 30.41 1.26 -4.32
CA LEU A 234 31.63 1.59 -3.58
C LEU A 234 31.32 1.63 -2.09
N LYS A 235 32.00 0.77 -1.33
CA LYS A 235 31.87 0.78 0.13
C LYS A 235 32.31 2.14 0.65
N THR A 236 31.40 2.87 1.24
CA THR A 236 31.82 3.99 2.09
C THR A 236 32.38 3.37 3.38
N GLN A 237 33.67 3.51 3.61
CA GLN A 237 34.32 3.01 4.85
C GLN A 237 33.69 3.74 6.04
N GLY A 238 32.73 3.10 6.73
CA GLY A 238 32.07 3.70 7.88
C GLY A 238 31.26 2.66 8.66
N GLY A 239 31.44 2.64 9.99
CA GLY A 239 30.63 1.82 10.88
C GLY A 239 29.20 2.40 11.07
N PHE A 240 28.38 1.70 11.86
CA PHE A 240 26.99 2.09 12.16
C PHE A 240 26.86 3.57 12.60
N PHE A 241 27.74 4.06 13.47
CA PHE A 241 27.72 5.45 13.94
C PHE A 241 27.96 6.47 12.83
N GLN A 242 28.84 6.19 11.87
CA GLN A 242 29.04 7.09 10.72
C GLN A 242 27.84 7.08 9.80
N SER A 243 27.16 5.94 9.61
CA SER A 243 25.90 5.85 8.87
C SER A 243 24.82 6.69 9.53
N MET A 244 24.74 6.69 10.86
CA MET A 244 23.77 7.52 11.61
C MET A 244 24.09 9.02 11.50
N THR A 245 25.37 9.40 11.55
CA THR A 245 25.78 10.79 11.34
C THR A 245 25.44 11.26 9.92
N ALA A 246 25.72 10.43 8.92
CA ALA A 246 25.37 10.70 7.54
C ALA A 246 23.85 10.80 7.34
N LEU A 247 23.06 9.92 7.97
CA LEU A 247 21.60 10.00 7.97
C LEU A 247 21.09 11.31 8.58
N LYS A 248 21.63 11.72 9.73
CA LYS A 248 21.28 13.01 10.34
C LYS A 248 21.56 14.17 9.39
N GLN A 249 22.70 14.15 8.72
CA GLN A 249 23.06 15.16 7.71
C GLN A 249 22.11 15.13 6.50
N SER A 250 21.71 13.94 6.05
CA SER A 250 20.74 13.78 4.96
C SER A 250 19.37 14.33 5.34
N LEU A 251 18.87 14.02 6.54
CA LEU A 251 17.59 14.54 7.04
C LEU A 251 17.63 16.07 7.18
N GLN A 252 18.70 16.64 7.72
CA GLN A 252 18.90 18.09 7.75
C GLN A 252 19.06 18.68 6.35
N GLY A 253 19.60 17.91 5.42
CA GLY A 253 19.78 18.27 4.02
C GLY A 253 18.45 18.35 3.25
N ILE A 254 17.38 17.64 3.68
CA ILE A 254 16.07 17.69 3.03
C ILE A 254 15.52 19.11 3.02
N VAL A 255 15.62 19.82 4.14
CA VAL A 255 15.14 21.23 4.27
C VAL A 255 15.89 22.16 3.31
N LYS A 256 17.16 21.84 2.98
CA LYS A 256 17.97 22.61 2.02
C LYS A 256 17.68 22.23 0.54
N ARG A 257 16.80 21.28 0.30
CA ARG A 257 16.39 20.77 -1.01
C ARG A 257 14.90 21.05 -1.22
N PRO A 258 14.52 22.28 -1.61
CA PRO A 258 13.12 22.72 -1.61
C PRO A 258 12.20 21.83 -2.47
N SER A 259 12.70 21.31 -3.58
CA SER A 259 11.96 20.41 -4.46
C SER A 259 11.67 19.06 -3.76
N LEU A 260 12.67 18.44 -3.14
CA LEU A 260 12.47 17.20 -2.39
C LEU A 260 11.58 17.42 -1.18
N PHE A 261 11.79 18.50 -0.43
CA PHE A 261 10.99 18.85 0.75
C PHE A 261 9.50 19.03 0.38
N ALA A 262 9.24 19.78 -0.70
CA ALA A 262 7.89 19.99 -1.21
C ALA A 262 7.24 18.68 -1.70
N PHE A 263 8.00 17.82 -2.39
CA PHE A 263 7.52 16.51 -2.84
C PHE A 263 7.16 15.60 -1.67
N MET A 264 8.05 15.50 -0.67
CA MET A 264 7.81 14.68 0.52
C MET A 264 6.58 15.18 1.30
N GLY A 265 6.47 16.50 1.50
CA GLY A 265 5.31 17.11 2.16
C GLY A 265 4.02 16.88 1.37
N SER A 266 4.05 17.07 0.06
CA SER A 266 2.91 16.77 -0.82
C SER A 266 2.48 15.31 -0.68
N GLN A 267 3.45 14.40 -0.72
CA GLN A 267 3.21 12.98 -0.59
C GLN A 267 2.54 12.61 0.74
N MET A 268 2.95 13.21 1.84
CA MET A 268 2.30 13.00 3.14
C MET A 268 0.80 13.25 3.06
N PHE A 269 0.40 14.39 2.51
CA PHE A 269 -1.00 14.79 2.46
C PHE A 269 -1.84 13.99 1.47
N TYR A 270 -1.41 13.82 0.21
CA TYR A 270 -2.25 13.11 -0.76
C TYR A 270 -2.31 11.59 -0.49
N ARG A 271 -1.26 10.98 0.07
CA ARG A 271 -1.31 9.56 0.47
C ARG A 271 -2.21 9.34 1.67
N ASP A 272 -2.20 10.24 2.62
CA ASP A 272 -3.09 10.17 3.78
C ASP A 272 -4.55 10.36 3.36
N ALA A 273 -4.82 11.35 2.51
CA ALA A 273 -6.15 11.53 1.93
C ALA A 273 -6.65 10.28 1.18
N LEU A 274 -5.78 9.65 0.39
CA LEU A 274 -6.09 8.41 -0.34
C LEU A 274 -6.36 7.24 0.61
N ASN A 275 -5.57 7.10 1.67
CA ASN A 275 -5.79 6.09 2.71
C ASN A 275 -7.14 6.33 3.41
N GLY A 276 -7.51 7.59 3.64
CA GLY A 276 -8.83 7.97 4.14
C GLY A 276 -9.95 7.50 3.20
N LEU A 277 -9.82 7.72 1.90
CA LEU A 277 -10.80 7.22 0.91
C LEU A 277 -10.94 5.71 0.94
N TYR A 278 -9.84 4.96 1.03
CA TYR A 278 -9.86 3.51 1.10
C TYR A 278 -10.52 3.01 2.40
N ALA A 279 -10.16 3.59 3.54
CA ALA A 279 -10.67 3.15 4.85
C ALA A 279 -12.17 3.47 5.03
N PHE A 280 -12.59 4.66 4.60
CA PHE A 280 -13.94 5.16 4.88
C PHE A 280 -14.91 5.03 3.72
N GLY A 281 -14.46 4.75 2.49
CA GLY A 281 -15.33 4.56 1.33
C GLY A 281 -16.33 3.40 1.51
N GLY A 282 -15.90 2.30 2.11
CA GLY A 282 -16.77 1.18 2.46
C GLY A 282 -17.77 1.53 3.57
N ILE A 283 -17.31 2.25 4.61
CA ILE A 283 -18.17 2.72 5.71
C ILE A 283 -19.25 3.66 5.16
N TYR A 284 -18.89 4.57 4.29
CA TYR A 284 -19.82 5.44 3.58
C TYR A 284 -20.89 4.67 2.80
N ALA A 285 -20.47 3.66 2.03
CA ALA A 285 -21.36 2.82 1.25
C ALA A 285 -22.42 2.13 2.13
N VAL A 286 -22.02 1.63 3.29
CA VAL A 286 -22.95 1.00 4.24
C VAL A 286 -23.86 2.01 4.91
N LEU A 287 -23.30 3.07 5.50
CA LEU A 287 -24.05 4.01 6.34
C LEU A 287 -24.95 4.96 5.53
N VAL A 288 -24.52 5.36 4.33
CA VAL A 288 -25.24 6.37 3.52
C VAL A 288 -26.07 5.72 2.41
N LEU A 289 -25.57 4.67 1.76
CA LEU A 289 -26.26 4.00 0.66
C LEU A 289 -26.96 2.70 1.07
N GLY A 290 -26.71 2.18 2.28
CA GLY A 290 -27.30 0.94 2.78
C GLY A 290 -26.77 -0.33 2.08
N TRP A 291 -25.51 -0.30 1.60
CA TRP A 291 -24.90 -1.45 0.92
C TRP A 291 -24.66 -2.63 1.84
N GLY A 292 -24.96 -3.83 1.32
CA GLY A 292 -24.59 -5.08 1.96
C GLY A 292 -23.19 -5.56 1.55
N GLN A 293 -22.78 -6.70 2.09
CA GLN A 293 -21.44 -7.27 1.86
C GLN A 293 -21.17 -7.60 0.38
N THR A 294 -22.20 -8.06 -0.35
CA THR A 294 -22.06 -8.39 -1.78
C THR A 294 -21.68 -7.16 -2.61
N GLN A 295 -22.37 -6.02 -2.39
CA GLN A 295 -22.05 -4.77 -3.10
C GLN A 295 -20.65 -4.27 -2.76
N LEU A 296 -20.24 -4.37 -1.48
CA LEU A 296 -18.88 -4.03 -1.05
C LEU A 296 -17.82 -4.94 -1.71
N GLY A 297 -18.11 -6.24 -1.82
CA GLY A 297 -17.22 -7.19 -2.51
C GLY A 297 -17.04 -6.83 -3.99
N ILE A 298 -18.14 -6.53 -4.69
CA ILE A 298 -18.12 -6.09 -6.09
C ILE A 298 -17.33 -4.78 -6.23
N PHE A 299 -17.53 -3.82 -5.32
CA PHE A 299 -16.80 -2.55 -5.27
C PHE A 299 -15.29 -2.77 -5.14
N GLY A 300 -14.87 -3.67 -4.25
CA GLY A 300 -13.47 -4.03 -4.07
C GLY A 300 -12.84 -4.65 -5.34
N ILE A 301 -13.55 -5.57 -6.01
CA ILE A 301 -13.09 -6.20 -7.25
C ILE A 301 -12.96 -5.17 -8.38
N ILE A 302 -13.98 -4.33 -8.58
CA ILE A 302 -13.97 -3.27 -9.58
C ILE A 302 -12.81 -2.31 -9.31
N GLY A 303 -12.64 -1.88 -8.05
CA GLY A 303 -11.53 -1.02 -7.63
C GLY A 303 -10.16 -1.64 -7.91
N GLY A 304 -9.98 -2.92 -7.62
CA GLY A 304 -8.75 -3.67 -7.88
C GLY A 304 -8.41 -3.79 -9.37
N ILE A 305 -9.39 -4.15 -10.21
CA ILE A 305 -9.23 -4.21 -11.68
C ILE A 305 -8.87 -2.83 -12.23
N SER A 306 -9.59 -1.80 -11.79
CA SER A 306 -9.34 -0.42 -12.20
C SER A 306 -7.96 0.06 -11.75
N ALA A 307 -7.49 -0.36 -10.57
CA ALA A 307 -6.14 -0.07 -10.09
C ALA A 307 -5.08 -0.70 -11.00
N ALA A 308 -5.24 -1.96 -11.41
CA ALA A 308 -4.30 -2.63 -12.31
C ALA A 308 -4.20 -1.89 -13.67
N ILE A 309 -5.36 -1.62 -14.29
CA ILE A 309 -5.42 -0.94 -15.59
C ILE A 309 -4.90 0.51 -15.48
N GLY A 310 -5.41 1.26 -14.50
CA GLY A 310 -5.04 2.66 -14.31
C GLY A 310 -3.56 2.85 -14.02
N THR A 311 -2.98 1.97 -13.20
CA THR A 311 -1.55 2.01 -12.90
C THR A 311 -0.68 1.74 -14.13
N TRP A 312 -1.07 0.75 -14.95
CA TRP A 312 -0.36 0.46 -16.20
C TRP A 312 -0.44 1.61 -17.21
N VAL A 313 -1.62 2.19 -17.38
CA VAL A 313 -1.84 3.36 -18.22
C VAL A 313 -1.01 4.53 -17.71
N SER A 314 -1.06 4.81 -16.41
CA SER A 314 -0.28 5.89 -15.78
C SER A 314 1.21 5.73 -15.97
N GLY A 315 1.76 4.51 -15.91
CA GLY A 315 3.17 4.25 -16.20
C GLY A 315 3.56 4.58 -17.64
N LYS A 316 2.66 4.34 -18.61
CA LYS A 316 2.89 4.74 -20.01
C LYS A 316 2.88 6.26 -20.20
N TYR A 317 1.99 6.96 -19.49
CA TYR A 317 1.94 8.43 -19.53
C TYR A 317 3.14 9.03 -18.79
N ASP A 318 3.55 8.47 -17.65
CA ASP A 318 4.78 8.90 -16.95
C ASP A 318 6.01 8.81 -17.86
N HIS A 319 6.12 7.75 -18.68
CA HIS A 319 7.19 7.63 -19.68
C HIS A 319 7.20 8.78 -20.69
N LYS A 320 6.03 9.30 -21.07
CA LYS A 320 5.89 10.35 -22.10
C LYS A 320 6.05 11.78 -21.55
N VAL A 321 5.38 12.05 -20.42
CA VAL A 321 5.23 13.41 -19.89
C VAL A 321 5.94 13.61 -18.54
N GLY A 322 6.47 12.54 -17.97
CA GLY A 322 7.08 12.53 -16.64
C GLY A 322 6.09 12.33 -15.50
N PRO A 323 6.59 12.06 -14.27
CA PRO A 323 5.74 11.70 -13.14
C PRO A 323 4.91 12.85 -12.58
N LEU A 324 5.43 14.08 -12.60
CA LEU A 324 4.76 15.22 -11.96
C LEU A 324 3.38 15.54 -12.55
N PRO A 325 3.21 15.64 -13.89
CA PRO A 325 1.88 15.82 -14.49
C PRO A 325 0.92 14.67 -14.19
N VAL A 326 1.43 13.42 -14.13
CA VAL A 326 0.62 12.24 -13.80
C VAL A 326 0.10 12.32 -12.36
N ILE A 327 0.95 12.71 -11.40
CA ILE A 327 0.54 12.93 -10.01
C ILE A 327 -0.55 14.01 -9.92
N HIS A 328 -0.36 15.16 -10.57
CA HIS A 328 -1.36 16.24 -10.62
C HIS A 328 -2.71 15.76 -11.18
N PHE A 329 -2.68 15.05 -12.30
CA PHE A 329 -3.90 14.51 -12.91
C PHE A 329 -4.67 13.62 -11.95
N HIS A 330 -4.01 12.68 -11.30
CA HIS A 330 -4.66 11.75 -10.38
C HIS A 330 -5.18 12.44 -9.12
N ILE A 331 -4.44 13.41 -8.56
CA ILE A 331 -4.95 14.19 -7.42
C ILE A 331 -6.20 14.96 -7.83
N MET A 332 -6.22 15.56 -9.02
CA MET A 332 -7.41 16.26 -9.53
C MET A 332 -8.60 15.33 -9.67
N VAL A 333 -8.40 14.13 -10.23
CA VAL A 333 -9.45 13.09 -10.31
C VAL A 333 -9.97 12.74 -8.92
N LEU A 334 -9.08 12.54 -7.94
CA LEU A 334 -9.47 12.20 -6.58
C LEU A 334 -10.22 13.33 -5.86
N ILE A 335 -9.89 14.59 -6.14
CA ILE A 335 -10.66 15.75 -5.65
C ILE A 335 -12.09 15.70 -6.21
N ILE A 336 -12.25 15.50 -7.54
CA ILE A 336 -13.56 15.44 -8.19
C ILE A 336 -14.38 14.28 -7.61
N VAL A 337 -13.76 13.11 -7.47
CA VAL A 337 -14.40 11.92 -6.88
C VAL A 337 -14.83 12.18 -5.44
N SER A 338 -13.96 12.79 -4.63
CA SER A 338 -14.28 13.13 -3.23
C SER A 338 -15.45 14.11 -3.14
N LEU A 339 -15.48 15.13 -4.00
CA LEU A 339 -16.62 16.05 -4.10
C LEU A 339 -17.89 15.31 -4.51
N CYS A 340 -17.83 14.42 -5.50
CA CYS A 340 -18.98 13.61 -5.91
C CYS A 340 -19.54 12.79 -4.74
N ILE A 341 -18.69 12.15 -3.94
CA ILE A 341 -19.09 11.38 -2.76
C ILE A 341 -19.76 12.28 -1.71
N ILE A 342 -19.21 13.46 -1.42
CA ILE A 342 -19.77 14.42 -0.45
C ILE A 342 -21.18 14.86 -0.87
N GLY A 343 -21.38 15.10 -2.17
CA GLY A 343 -22.68 15.56 -2.70
C GLY A 343 -23.76 14.49 -2.81
N MET A 344 -23.41 13.20 -2.61
CA MET A 344 -24.29 12.07 -2.86
C MET A 344 -24.96 11.57 -1.58
N SER A 345 -26.22 11.18 -1.67
CA SER A 345 -26.94 10.40 -0.67
C SER A 345 -27.88 9.41 -1.37
N ARG A 346 -28.57 8.57 -0.63
CA ARG A 346 -29.53 7.61 -1.22
C ARG A 346 -30.67 8.30 -1.96
N THR A 347 -31.08 9.48 -1.51
CA THR A 347 -32.26 10.20 -2.00
C THR A 347 -31.95 11.52 -2.71
N HIS A 348 -30.71 12.02 -2.61
CA HIS A 348 -30.34 13.33 -3.17
C HIS A 348 -28.92 13.28 -3.77
N PHE A 349 -28.72 14.08 -4.80
CA PHE A 349 -27.41 14.40 -5.34
C PHE A 349 -27.27 15.93 -5.43
N TYR A 350 -26.41 16.52 -4.61
CA TYR A 350 -26.25 17.98 -4.46
C TYR A 350 -27.59 18.73 -4.30
N GLY A 351 -28.50 18.20 -3.48
CA GLY A 351 -29.82 18.81 -3.22
C GLY A 351 -30.89 18.47 -4.28
N ILE A 352 -30.54 17.88 -5.41
CA ILE A 352 -31.47 17.39 -6.40
C ILE A 352 -32.06 16.07 -5.88
N VAL A 353 -33.41 16.02 -5.75
CA VAL A 353 -34.13 14.82 -5.33
C VAL A 353 -34.06 13.75 -6.42
N LEU A 354 -33.65 12.55 -6.02
CA LEU A 354 -33.62 11.39 -6.92
C LEU A 354 -34.94 10.60 -6.83
N ALA A 355 -35.32 9.93 -7.93
CA ALA A 355 -36.51 9.06 -7.93
C ALA A 355 -36.35 7.94 -6.89
N GLU A 356 -37.47 7.54 -6.26
CA GLU A 356 -37.48 6.42 -5.32
C GLU A 356 -36.99 5.14 -5.99
N GLY A 357 -36.08 4.42 -5.31
CA GLY A 357 -35.48 3.20 -5.86
C GLY A 357 -34.41 3.45 -6.94
N SER A 358 -33.97 4.70 -7.17
CA SER A 358 -32.94 5.01 -8.16
C SER A 358 -31.66 4.24 -7.90
N SER A 359 -31.11 3.61 -8.95
CA SER A 359 -29.78 2.98 -8.94
C SER A 359 -28.62 3.96 -9.17
N LEU A 360 -28.92 5.25 -9.41
CA LEU A 360 -27.91 6.27 -9.72
C LEU A 360 -26.83 6.40 -8.64
N PRO A 361 -27.15 6.44 -7.32
CA PRO A 361 -26.14 6.50 -6.28
C PRO A 361 -25.20 5.29 -6.29
N ASP A 362 -25.72 4.10 -6.56
CA ASP A 362 -24.94 2.87 -6.63
C ASP A 362 -23.97 2.91 -7.82
N ILE A 363 -24.45 3.28 -9.00
CA ILE A 363 -23.65 3.43 -10.22
C ILE A 363 -22.56 4.49 -10.01
N LEU A 364 -22.91 5.63 -9.42
CA LEU A 364 -21.95 6.70 -9.13
C LEU A 364 -20.86 6.23 -8.16
N LEU A 365 -21.23 5.51 -7.09
CA LEU A 365 -20.22 5.03 -6.13
C LEU A 365 -19.32 3.95 -6.72
N TYR A 366 -19.83 3.01 -7.54
CA TYR A 366 -18.99 2.07 -8.29
C TYR A 366 -18.03 2.78 -9.23
N THR A 367 -18.52 3.82 -9.93
CA THR A 367 -17.69 4.65 -10.82
C THR A 367 -16.61 5.39 -10.02
N CYS A 368 -16.98 6.01 -8.90
CA CYS A 368 -16.02 6.64 -7.98
C CYS A 368 -14.96 5.65 -7.49
N GLY A 369 -15.37 4.43 -7.09
CA GLY A 369 -14.45 3.36 -6.68
C GLY A 369 -13.46 2.96 -7.77
N SER A 370 -13.94 2.89 -9.03
CA SER A 370 -13.07 2.65 -10.19
C SER A 370 -12.00 3.73 -10.33
N PHE A 371 -12.38 4.99 -10.23
CA PHE A 371 -11.44 6.11 -10.30
C PHE A 371 -10.51 6.19 -9.08
N ILE A 372 -10.99 5.86 -7.87
CA ILE A 372 -10.16 5.77 -6.67
C ILE A 372 -9.09 4.70 -6.86
N GLY A 373 -9.47 3.51 -7.32
CA GLY A 373 -8.54 2.41 -7.59
C GLY A 373 -7.49 2.79 -8.63
N ALA A 374 -7.93 3.26 -9.80
CA ALA A 374 -7.07 3.65 -10.91
C ALA A 374 -6.08 4.77 -10.50
N SER A 375 -6.59 5.80 -9.80
CA SER A 375 -5.78 6.94 -9.38
C SER A 375 -4.83 6.59 -8.25
N GLY A 376 -5.24 5.75 -7.30
CA GLY A 376 -4.38 5.32 -6.21
C GLY A 376 -3.16 4.54 -6.70
N GLY A 377 -3.35 3.59 -7.61
CA GLY A 377 -2.26 2.87 -8.24
C GLY A 377 -1.38 3.78 -9.11
N GLY A 378 -1.99 4.68 -9.90
CA GLY A 378 -1.27 5.64 -10.73
C GLY A 378 -0.40 6.59 -9.93
N ILE A 379 -0.92 7.19 -8.85
CA ILE A 379 -0.15 8.04 -7.93
C ILE A 379 1.00 7.25 -7.31
N TYR A 380 0.76 6.03 -6.85
CA TYR A 380 1.80 5.21 -6.23
C TYR A 380 2.97 4.97 -7.19
N ALA A 381 2.68 4.58 -8.44
CA ALA A 381 3.69 4.32 -9.46
C ALA A 381 4.46 5.59 -9.85
N ALA A 382 3.75 6.70 -10.09
CA ALA A 382 4.36 7.98 -10.44
C ALA A 382 5.16 8.60 -9.29
N SER A 383 4.73 8.40 -8.04
CA SER A 383 5.47 8.84 -6.85
C SER A 383 6.80 8.11 -6.70
N ARG A 384 6.85 6.80 -6.98
CA ARG A 384 8.12 6.05 -7.04
C ARG A 384 9.06 6.61 -8.11
N SER A 385 8.52 6.87 -9.30
CA SER A 385 9.26 7.48 -10.41
C SER A 385 9.80 8.88 -10.04
N MET A 386 8.98 9.71 -9.39
CA MET A 386 9.39 11.04 -8.94
C MET A 386 10.46 10.96 -7.85
N MET A 387 10.34 10.00 -6.91
CA MET A 387 11.37 9.77 -5.89
C MET A 387 12.73 9.40 -6.53
N VAL A 388 12.74 8.56 -7.57
CA VAL A 388 13.98 8.24 -8.31
C VAL A 388 14.66 9.49 -8.83
N ARG A 389 13.91 10.48 -9.34
CA ARG A 389 14.47 11.76 -9.84
C ARG A 389 15.11 12.61 -8.74
N HIS A 390 14.72 12.42 -7.48
CA HIS A 390 15.29 13.10 -6.31
C HIS A 390 16.38 12.29 -5.61
N THR A 391 16.55 11.03 -5.97
CA THR A 391 17.44 10.10 -5.27
C THR A 391 18.90 10.36 -5.63
N ASN A 392 19.75 10.40 -4.61
CA ASN A 392 21.19 10.32 -4.79
C ASN A 392 21.55 8.89 -5.23
N PRO A 393 22.19 8.69 -6.41
CA PRO A 393 22.56 7.36 -6.91
C PRO A 393 23.44 6.56 -5.95
N ALA A 394 24.22 7.21 -5.09
CA ALA A 394 25.05 6.56 -4.10
C ALA A 394 24.29 6.06 -2.86
N ARG A 395 23.07 6.58 -2.61
CA ARG A 395 22.26 6.26 -1.41
C ARG A 395 20.78 6.04 -1.72
N PRO A 396 20.43 5.14 -2.64
CA PRO A 396 19.04 4.95 -3.03
C PRO A 396 18.17 4.31 -1.95
N THR A 397 18.72 3.45 -1.10
CA THR A 397 17.95 2.78 -0.03
C THR A 397 17.54 3.77 1.06
N GLU A 398 18.46 4.67 1.45
CA GLU A 398 18.14 5.78 2.38
C GLU A 398 17.01 6.66 1.81
N ALA A 399 17.08 7.00 0.53
CA ALA A 399 16.05 7.80 -0.14
C ALA A 399 14.67 7.12 -0.11
N PHE A 400 14.59 5.83 -0.41
CA PHE A 400 13.33 5.09 -0.35
C PHE A 400 12.88 4.79 1.09
N GLY A 401 13.78 4.72 2.06
CA GLY A 401 13.45 4.74 3.49
C GLY A 401 12.74 6.04 3.90
N MET A 402 13.25 7.20 3.48
CA MET A 402 12.60 8.50 3.69
C MET A 402 11.24 8.59 2.96
N PHE A 403 11.14 8.02 1.75
CA PHE A 403 9.89 7.92 1.01
C PHE A 403 8.83 7.09 1.76
N ALA A 404 9.23 5.97 2.37
CA ALA A 404 8.36 5.16 3.21
C ALA A 404 7.92 5.92 4.48
N LEU A 405 8.85 6.64 5.13
CA LEU A 405 8.54 7.51 6.27
C LEU A 405 7.47 8.55 5.91
N ALA A 406 7.66 9.30 4.83
CA ALA A 406 6.70 10.30 4.40
C ALA A 406 5.31 9.71 4.13
N GLY A 407 5.26 8.48 3.61
CA GLY A 407 3.99 7.78 3.37
C GLY A 407 3.27 7.27 4.62
N LYS A 408 3.91 7.26 5.79
CA LYS A 408 3.34 6.74 7.05
C LYS A 408 3.23 7.80 8.15
N ALA A 409 4.00 8.89 8.05
CA ALA A 409 4.13 9.87 9.13
C ALA A 409 2.80 10.58 9.48
N THR A 410 1.92 10.73 8.51
CA THR A 410 0.61 11.41 8.67
C THR A 410 -0.57 10.46 8.61
N ALA A 411 -0.37 9.14 8.60
CA ALA A 411 -1.45 8.15 8.40
C ALA A 411 -2.60 8.23 9.42
N PHE A 412 -2.42 8.96 10.51
CA PHE A 412 -3.46 9.25 11.51
C PHE A 412 -4.32 10.47 11.18
N LEU A 413 -3.87 11.36 10.28
CA LEU A 413 -4.47 12.69 10.09
C LEU A 413 -5.84 12.58 9.39
N ALA A 414 -5.98 11.79 8.31
CA ALA A 414 -7.26 11.63 7.63
C ALA A 414 -8.33 11.00 8.53
N PRO A 415 -8.09 9.87 9.24
CA PRO A 415 -9.04 9.34 10.20
C PRO A 415 -9.44 10.32 11.29
N LEU A 416 -8.49 11.06 11.85
CA LEU A 416 -8.73 12.07 12.87
C LEU A 416 -9.64 13.19 12.34
N LEU A 417 -9.32 13.73 11.18
CA LEU A 417 -10.10 14.81 10.56
C LEU A 417 -11.50 14.34 10.17
N ILE A 418 -11.65 13.16 9.56
CA ILE A 418 -12.94 12.60 9.20
C ILE A 418 -13.80 12.43 10.46
N GLY A 419 -13.28 11.80 11.51
CA GLY A 419 -14.00 11.61 12.76
C GLY A 419 -14.42 12.92 13.41
N THR A 420 -13.52 13.90 13.46
CA THR A 420 -13.77 15.22 14.03
C THR A 420 -14.87 15.96 13.26
N PHE A 421 -14.77 16.02 11.94
CA PHE A 421 -15.76 16.71 11.10
C PHE A 421 -17.12 16.02 11.13
N THR A 422 -17.15 14.67 11.08
CA THR A 422 -18.39 13.90 11.23
C THR A 422 -19.07 14.21 12.56
N TYR A 423 -18.31 14.28 13.65
CA TYR A 423 -18.84 14.58 14.97
C TYR A 423 -19.42 16.00 15.06
N PHE A 424 -18.66 17.02 14.62
CA PHE A 424 -19.12 18.42 14.71
C PHE A 424 -20.25 18.78 13.75
N LEU A 425 -20.24 18.20 12.53
CA LEU A 425 -21.26 18.49 11.52
C LEU A 425 -22.47 17.56 11.60
N ASN A 426 -22.38 16.49 12.41
CA ASN A 426 -23.39 15.44 12.55
C ASN A 426 -23.88 14.88 11.19
N ASP A 427 -22.97 14.83 10.22
CA ASP A 427 -23.23 14.32 8.87
C ASP A 427 -22.01 13.51 8.37
N THR A 428 -22.24 12.22 8.09
CA THR A 428 -21.18 11.32 7.60
C THR A 428 -20.62 11.75 6.25
N ARG A 429 -21.42 12.39 5.39
CA ARG A 429 -20.98 12.85 4.06
C ARG A 429 -20.02 14.03 4.19
N LEU A 430 -20.37 15.02 5.02
CA LEU A 430 -19.52 16.18 5.28
C LEU A 430 -18.25 15.82 6.05
N GLY A 431 -18.24 14.67 6.73
CA GLY A 431 -17.05 14.08 7.32
C GLY A 431 -15.92 13.83 6.31
N PHE A 432 -16.24 13.68 5.02
CA PHE A 432 -15.24 13.52 3.95
C PHE A 432 -14.62 14.84 3.45
N ALA A 433 -15.17 16.00 3.82
CA ALA A 433 -14.68 17.30 3.36
C ALA A 433 -13.17 17.53 3.63
N PRO A 434 -12.60 17.15 4.78
CA PRO A 434 -11.17 17.30 5.04
C PRO A 434 -10.26 16.56 4.05
N ILE A 435 -10.72 15.43 3.47
CA ILE A 435 -9.97 14.68 2.45
C ILE A 435 -9.69 15.57 1.23
N VAL A 436 -10.70 16.34 0.80
CA VAL A 436 -10.55 17.31 -0.30
C VAL A 436 -9.48 18.35 0.06
N GLY A 437 -9.51 18.86 1.31
CA GLY A 437 -8.50 19.80 1.80
C GLY A 437 -7.09 19.24 1.78
N LEU A 438 -6.91 17.96 2.18
CA LEU A 438 -5.62 17.29 2.14
C LEU A 438 -5.11 17.11 0.71
N PHE A 439 -5.98 16.73 -0.25
CA PHE A 439 -5.62 16.65 -1.66
C PHE A 439 -5.23 18.01 -2.24
N ILE A 440 -5.98 19.06 -1.94
CA ILE A 440 -5.68 20.43 -2.39
C ILE A 440 -4.34 20.89 -1.81
N LEU A 441 -4.07 20.63 -0.53
CA LEU A 441 -2.79 20.98 0.12
C LEU A 441 -1.64 20.20 -0.51
N GLY A 442 -1.84 18.89 -0.76
CA GLY A 442 -0.86 18.08 -1.48
C GLY A 442 -0.58 18.62 -2.88
N MET A 443 -1.62 18.96 -3.65
CA MET A 443 -1.48 19.54 -4.99
C MET A 443 -0.81 20.93 -4.96
N PHE A 444 -1.10 21.74 -3.95
CA PHE A 444 -0.48 23.05 -3.79
C PHE A 444 1.03 22.93 -3.58
N LEU A 445 1.48 21.99 -2.76
CA LEU A 445 2.89 21.75 -2.49
C LEU A 445 3.66 21.28 -3.74
N LEU A 446 3.01 20.61 -4.69
CA LEU A 446 3.64 20.18 -5.94
C LEU A 446 4.12 21.35 -6.83
N ARG A 447 3.66 22.58 -6.60
CA ARG A 447 4.12 23.77 -7.34
C ARG A 447 5.62 24.05 -7.16
N TRP A 448 6.19 23.61 -6.03
CA TRP A 448 7.62 23.78 -5.74
C TRP A 448 8.44 22.53 -6.10
N VAL A 449 7.84 21.54 -6.72
CA VAL A 449 8.52 20.32 -7.16
C VAL A 449 9.08 20.50 -8.55
N ASN A 450 10.39 20.33 -8.69
CA ASN A 450 11.04 20.32 -9.99
C ASN A 450 10.72 19.01 -10.73
N PRO A 451 10.19 19.05 -11.96
CA PRO A 451 9.92 17.84 -12.75
C PRO A 451 11.16 16.96 -12.97
N ASP A 452 12.35 17.54 -13.05
CA ASP A 452 13.61 16.81 -13.22
C ASP A 452 14.21 16.32 -11.88
N GLY A 453 13.62 16.72 -10.76
CA GLY A 453 14.15 16.41 -9.43
C GLY A 453 15.48 17.10 -9.14
N ASP A 454 16.37 16.40 -8.42
CA ASP A 454 17.69 16.90 -8.02
C ASP A 454 18.86 16.28 -8.82
N GLN A 455 18.60 15.55 -9.88
CA GLN A 455 19.62 14.75 -10.57
C GLN A 455 20.78 15.58 -11.13
N LYS A 456 20.53 16.78 -11.63
CA LYS A 456 21.60 17.69 -12.12
C LYS A 456 22.66 17.98 -11.05
N LYS A 457 22.30 17.92 -9.77
CA LYS A 457 23.24 18.09 -8.65
C LYS A 457 24.19 16.91 -8.49
N TRP A 458 23.76 15.72 -8.92
CA TRP A 458 24.52 14.49 -8.79
C TRP A 458 25.38 14.18 -10.03
N GLU A 459 24.94 14.60 -11.22
CA GLU A 459 25.68 14.44 -12.48
C GLU A 459 27.00 15.23 -12.45
N THR A 460 27.00 16.44 -11.87
CA THR A 460 28.20 17.25 -11.70
C THR A 460 29.19 16.70 -10.67
N SER A 461 28.73 15.84 -9.77
CA SER A 461 29.58 15.20 -8.75
C SER A 461 30.20 13.86 -9.21
N TYR A 462 29.83 13.36 -10.36
CA TYR A 462 30.20 12.05 -10.89
C TYR A 462 30.91 12.16 -12.26
N THR A 463 31.75 13.17 -12.46
CA THR A 463 32.73 13.14 -13.56
C THR A 463 33.79 12.11 -13.14
N PRO A 464 33.93 10.96 -13.83
CA PRO A 464 35.07 10.09 -13.60
C PRO A 464 36.29 10.91 -13.99
N THR A 465 37.19 11.14 -13.03
CA THR A 465 38.56 11.54 -13.38
C THR A 465 39.10 10.45 -14.27
N SER A 466 39.27 10.82 -15.56
CA SER A 466 39.89 10.05 -16.64
C SER A 466 41.25 9.50 -16.23
#